data_974f416e90e0f5d2d5e32739bc9a7e39
#
_entry.id   974f416e90e0f5d2d5e32739bc9a7e39
#
_cell.length_a   1.000
_cell.length_b   1.000
_cell.length_c   1.000
_cell.angle_alpha   90.00
_cell.angle_beta   90.00
_cell.angle_gamma   90.00
#
_symmetry.space_group_name_H-M   'P 1'
#
loop_
_entity.id
_entity.type
_entity.pdbx_description
1 polymer ?
#
loop_
_entity_poly.entity_id
_entity_poly.type
_entity_poly.pdbx_seq_one_letter_code
_entity_poly.pdbx_strand_id
1 'polypeptide(L)'
;TRDSAPPAGGSYDKDANGELTGIAHEAAAMQLLPRCLEWLGEDRIASAYSDQMRRMAEQGITSICDMSLMPIPGCDFIRDDVYDKLQAAGKLGIRAHLFPTLLDDQSRLEELQTRYANNALLSAPGFKQFFDGVSSEHTAYLTEPYTNPRFPGDQGRLTVPAERMRKLVLAAAERGHT
;
A
#
# COMPACT_ATOMS: atom_id res chain seq x y z
N THR A 1 -12.34 5.39 -20.84
CA THR A 1 -13.51 5.44 -21.74
C THR A 1 -14.63 4.55 -21.20
N ARG A 2 -15.85 4.72 -21.69
CA ARG A 2 -17.03 3.92 -21.36
C ARG A 2 -16.76 2.40 -21.42
N ASP A 3 -15.97 1.96 -22.38
CA ASP A 3 -15.64 0.56 -22.62
C ASP A 3 -14.38 0.09 -21.88
N SER A 4 -13.76 0.95 -21.06
CA SER A 4 -12.60 0.55 -20.27
C SER A 4 -12.98 -0.49 -19.23
N ALA A 5 -12.31 -1.65 -19.28
CA ALA A 5 -12.44 -2.65 -18.24
C ALA A 5 -11.64 -2.21 -17.02
N PRO A 6 -12.19 -2.32 -15.79
CA PRO A 6 -11.42 -2.07 -14.59
C PRO A 6 -10.38 -3.18 -14.39
N PRO A 7 -9.26 -2.89 -13.69
CA PRO A 7 -8.30 -3.91 -13.29
C PRO A 7 -8.92 -4.90 -12.31
N ALA A 8 -8.32 -6.07 -12.18
CA ALA A 8 -8.71 -7.02 -11.14
C ALA A 8 -8.63 -6.36 -9.76
N GLY A 9 -9.68 -6.49 -8.96
CA GLY A 9 -9.77 -5.85 -7.65
C GLY A 9 -10.17 -4.37 -7.67
N GLY A 10 -10.51 -3.79 -8.83
CA GLY A 10 -10.98 -2.42 -8.96
C GLY A 10 -12.32 -2.31 -9.67
N SER A 11 -12.96 -1.14 -9.61
CA SER A 11 -14.19 -0.83 -10.36
C SER A 11 -14.24 0.65 -10.74
N TYR A 12 -15.01 0.95 -11.78
CA TYR A 12 -15.37 2.30 -12.17
C TYR A 12 -16.88 2.50 -12.01
N ASP A 13 -17.27 3.60 -11.41
CA ASP A 13 -18.69 3.96 -11.36
C ASP A 13 -19.18 4.46 -12.73
N LYS A 14 -20.38 4.03 -13.08
CA LYS A 14 -21.07 4.42 -14.30
C LYS A 14 -22.45 4.99 -13.96
N ASP A 15 -22.87 5.97 -14.72
CA ASP A 15 -24.23 6.53 -14.65
C ASP A 15 -25.27 5.58 -15.29
N ALA A 16 -26.53 5.99 -15.28
CA ALA A 16 -27.64 5.23 -15.85
C ALA A 16 -27.49 4.98 -17.37
N ASN A 17 -26.66 5.74 -18.06
CA ASN A 17 -26.39 5.61 -19.49
C ASN A 17 -25.12 4.75 -19.75
N GLY A 18 -24.47 4.26 -18.69
CA GLY A 18 -23.24 3.50 -18.76
C GLY A 18 -21.99 4.36 -18.96
N GLU A 19 -22.07 5.69 -18.85
CA GLU A 19 -20.92 6.58 -18.92
C GLU A 19 -20.17 6.62 -17.59
N LEU A 20 -18.84 6.78 -17.63
CA LEU A 20 -18.02 6.87 -16.43
C LEU A 20 -18.34 8.16 -15.67
N THR A 21 -18.61 8.07 -14.37
CA THR A 21 -18.84 9.22 -13.49
C THR A 21 -17.55 9.94 -13.08
N GLY A 22 -16.40 9.32 -13.32
CA GLY A 22 -15.09 9.80 -12.85
C GLY A 22 -14.67 9.20 -11.52
N ILE A 23 -15.52 8.39 -10.90
CA ILE A 23 -15.18 7.69 -9.64
C ILE A 23 -14.54 6.33 -9.97
N ALA A 24 -13.38 6.09 -9.38
CA ALA A 24 -12.65 4.82 -9.48
C ALA A 24 -12.43 4.27 -8.06
N HIS A 25 -12.60 2.96 -7.90
CA HIS A 25 -12.47 2.27 -6.62
C HIS A 25 -11.29 1.31 -6.62
N GLU A 26 -10.61 1.23 -5.46
CA GLU A 26 -9.55 0.27 -5.17
C GLU A 26 -8.45 0.25 -6.27
N ALA A 27 -8.12 -0.92 -6.82
CA ALA A 27 -7.07 -1.06 -7.82
C ALA A 27 -7.25 -0.13 -9.04
N ALA A 28 -8.50 0.26 -9.37
CA ALA A 28 -8.76 1.20 -10.46
C ALA A 28 -8.29 2.63 -10.14
N ALA A 29 -8.47 3.10 -8.90
CA ALA A 29 -7.95 4.37 -8.43
C ALA A 29 -6.42 4.33 -8.30
N MET A 30 -5.91 3.23 -7.81
CA MET A 30 -4.49 3.01 -7.54
C MET A 30 -3.61 3.04 -8.80
N GLN A 31 -4.12 2.62 -9.94
CA GLN A 31 -3.39 2.70 -11.22
C GLN A 31 -3.02 4.13 -11.66
N LEU A 32 -3.69 5.14 -11.11
CA LEU A 32 -3.40 6.54 -11.42
C LEU A 32 -2.21 7.08 -10.61
N LEU A 33 -1.92 6.48 -9.47
CA LEU A 33 -0.91 6.99 -8.53
C LEU A 33 0.50 7.07 -9.11
N PRO A 34 1.04 6.07 -9.86
CA PRO A 34 2.36 6.17 -10.45
C PRO A 34 2.53 7.40 -11.32
N ARG A 35 1.51 7.73 -12.13
CA ARG A 35 1.51 8.94 -12.97
C ARG A 35 1.49 10.22 -12.15
N CYS A 36 0.76 10.23 -11.05
CA CYS A 36 0.75 11.38 -10.14
C CYS A 36 2.13 11.58 -9.48
N LEU A 37 2.78 10.49 -9.08
CA LEU A 37 4.13 10.54 -8.49
C LEU A 37 5.17 11.01 -9.49
N GLU A 38 5.14 10.54 -10.73
CA GLU A 38 6.00 11.04 -11.81
C GLU A 38 5.81 12.54 -12.04
N TRP A 39 4.55 12.99 -12.07
CA TRP A 39 4.25 14.41 -12.26
C TRP A 39 4.71 15.28 -11.09
N LEU A 40 4.63 14.80 -9.85
CA LEU A 40 5.11 15.52 -8.67
C LEU A 40 6.64 15.71 -8.68
N GLY A 41 7.38 14.72 -9.14
CA GLY A 41 8.83 14.67 -9.11
C GLY A 41 9.41 14.40 -7.71
N GLU A 42 10.63 13.88 -7.69
CA GLU A 42 11.27 13.38 -6.47
C GLU A 42 11.47 14.44 -5.38
N ASP A 43 11.84 15.66 -5.75
CA ASP A 43 12.11 16.72 -4.77
C ASP A 43 10.85 17.14 -4.01
N ARG A 44 9.72 17.21 -4.70
CA ARG A 44 8.43 17.50 -4.05
C ARG A 44 7.98 16.36 -3.15
N ILE A 45 8.19 15.13 -3.57
CA ILE A 45 7.88 13.95 -2.76
C ILE A 45 8.75 13.96 -1.49
N ALA A 46 10.05 14.15 -1.61
CA ALA A 46 10.96 14.22 -0.47
C ALA A 46 10.60 15.37 0.49
N SER A 47 10.24 16.53 -0.04
CA SER A 47 9.77 17.66 0.77
C SER A 47 8.48 17.32 1.53
N ALA A 48 7.51 16.69 0.86
CA ALA A 48 6.25 16.28 1.49
C ALA A 48 6.47 15.26 2.62
N TYR A 49 7.35 14.28 2.42
CA TYR A 49 7.74 13.32 3.47
C TYR A 49 8.38 14.04 4.66
N SER A 50 9.37 14.92 4.43
CA SER A 50 10.04 15.70 5.49
C SER A 50 9.05 16.56 6.26
N ASP A 51 8.16 17.28 5.59
CA ASP A 51 7.15 18.12 6.22
C ASP A 51 6.16 17.29 7.05
N GLN A 52 5.73 16.14 6.54
CA GLN A 52 4.82 15.26 7.28
C GLN A 52 5.50 14.68 8.53
N MET A 53 6.73 14.21 8.42
CA MET A 53 7.50 13.71 9.58
C MET A 53 7.71 14.78 10.63
N ARG A 54 8.00 16.02 10.23
CA ARG A 54 8.10 17.15 11.15
C ARG A 54 6.78 17.40 11.90
N ARG A 55 5.65 17.41 11.19
CA ARG A 55 4.31 17.54 11.80
C ARG A 55 4.00 16.40 12.76
N MET A 56 4.37 15.18 12.42
CA MET A 56 4.23 14.02 13.31
C MET A 56 5.09 14.18 14.58
N ALA A 57 6.33 14.60 14.43
CA ALA A 57 7.23 14.85 15.56
C ALA A 57 6.70 15.98 16.48
N GLU A 58 6.13 17.06 15.93
CA GLU A 58 5.46 18.13 16.67
C GLU A 58 4.29 17.61 17.52
N GLN A 59 3.65 16.50 17.12
CA GLN A 59 2.60 15.81 17.87
C GLN A 59 3.14 14.73 18.84
N GLY A 60 4.46 14.62 18.99
CA GLY A 60 5.10 13.62 19.85
C GLY A 60 5.25 12.23 19.22
N ILE A 61 4.94 12.06 17.93
CA ILE A 61 5.15 10.79 17.23
C ILE A 61 6.63 10.68 16.87
N THR A 62 7.30 9.68 17.41
CA THR A 62 8.74 9.48 17.22
C THR A 62 9.08 8.30 16.32
N SER A 63 8.08 7.48 15.96
CA SER A 63 8.26 6.29 15.14
C SER A 63 7.00 6.01 14.33
N ILE A 64 7.17 5.55 13.11
CA ILE A 64 6.06 5.13 12.21
C ILE A 64 6.36 3.76 11.59
N CYS A 65 5.28 3.06 11.22
CA CYS A 65 5.33 1.94 10.29
C CYS A 65 4.81 2.42 8.93
N ASP A 66 5.66 2.39 7.92
CA ASP A 66 5.25 2.60 6.53
C ASP A 66 4.84 1.25 5.94
N MET A 67 3.54 1.11 5.71
CA MET A 67 2.90 -0.16 5.36
C MET A 67 2.72 -0.33 3.84
N SER A 68 3.52 0.34 3.02
CA SER A 68 3.41 0.23 1.56
C SER A 68 1.96 0.32 1.07
N LEU A 69 1.45 1.51 0.87
CA LEU A 69 0.02 1.82 0.73
C LEU A 69 -0.73 1.18 -0.45
N MET A 70 -0.06 0.44 -1.35
CA MET A 70 -0.72 0.16 -2.62
C MET A 70 -0.49 -1.26 -3.13
N PRO A 71 -1.51 -2.12 -3.14
CA PRO A 71 -1.46 -3.41 -3.81
C PRO A 71 -1.73 -3.24 -5.33
N ILE A 72 -0.84 -2.58 -6.05
CA ILE A 72 -0.80 -2.79 -7.49
C ILE A 72 0.00 -4.06 -7.71
N PRO A 73 -0.55 -5.09 -8.38
CA PRO A 73 0.18 -6.32 -8.62
C PRO A 73 1.56 -6.06 -9.23
N GLY A 74 2.61 -6.55 -8.57
CA GLY A 74 3.99 -6.40 -9.04
C GLY A 74 4.68 -5.09 -8.68
N CYS A 75 4.05 -4.19 -7.91
CA CYS A 75 4.66 -2.94 -7.47
C CYS A 75 4.89 -2.94 -5.96
N ASP A 76 6.08 -2.52 -5.55
CA ASP A 76 6.41 -2.13 -4.20
C ASP A 76 6.40 -0.59 -4.13
N PHE A 77 5.64 -0.04 -3.18
CA PHE A 77 5.50 1.41 -3.02
C PHE A 77 6.28 1.98 -1.84
N ILE A 78 7.09 1.17 -1.20
CA ILE A 78 8.02 1.71 -0.22
C ILE A 78 9.03 2.60 -0.94
N ARG A 79 9.09 3.85 -0.52
CA ARG A 79 9.99 4.87 -1.03
C ARG A 79 11.24 4.96 -0.17
N ASP A 80 11.94 3.84 -0.03
CA ASP A 80 13.23 3.77 0.68
C ASP A 80 14.26 4.76 0.12
N ASP A 81 14.23 5.01 -1.18
CA ASP A 81 15.01 6.07 -1.84
C ASP A 81 14.78 7.46 -1.23
N VAL A 82 13.53 7.79 -0.89
CA VAL A 82 13.17 9.05 -0.25
C VAL A 82 13.65 9.06 1.20
N TYR A 83 13.47 7.96 1.95
CA TYR A 83 13.95 7.84 3.32
C TYR A 83 15.49 7.97 3.39
N ASP A 84 16.22 7.28 2.51
CA ASP A 84 17.68 7.36 2.41
C ASP A 84 18.14 8.80 2.09
N LYS A 85 17.49 9.47 1.14
CA LYS A 85 17.76 10.87 0.79
C LYS A 85 17.55 11.81 1.99
N LEU A 86 16.47 11.65 2.72
CA LEU A 86 16.16 12.46 3.91
C LEU A 86 17.14 12.19 5.04
N GLN A 87 17.52 10.93 5.26
CA GLN A 87 18.52 10.58 6.28
C GLN A 87 19.88 11.19 5.95
N ALA A 88 20.33 11.06 4.70
CA ALA A 88 21.60 11.64 4.24
C ALA A 88 21.61 13.16 4.37
N ALA A 89 20.47 13.82 4.21
CA ALA A 89 20.31 15.25 4.38
C ALA A 89 20.11 15.70 5.85
N GLY A 90 20.07 14.77 6.83
CA GLY A 90 19.76 15.07 8.23
C GLY A 90 18.33 15.55 8.47
N LYS A 91 17.40 15.23 7.55
CA LYS A 91 16.00 15.67 7.58
C LYS A 91 15.01 14.56 7.96
N LEU A 92 15.49 13.36 8.25
CA LEU A 92 14.67 12.27 8.77
C LEU A 92 14.43 12.49 10.28
N GLY A 93 13.30 13.09 10.62
CA GLY A 93 13.02 13.55 11.99
C GLY A 93 12.45 12.49 12.92
N ILE A 94 12.05 11.32 12.41
CA ILE A 94 11.44 10.20 13.16
C ILE A 94 11.98 8.88 12.66
N ARG A 95 11.82 7.81 13.45
CA ARG A 95 12.14 6.45 12.99
C ARG A 95 11.07 5.95 12.04
N ALA A 96 11.47 5.22 10.98
CA ALA A 96 10.55 4.57 10.07
C ALA A 96 10.87 3.07 9.95
N HIS A 97 9.82 2.27 10.13
CA HIS A 97 9.84 0.83 9.92
C HIS A 97 9.12 0.53 8.60
N LEU A 98 9.86 0.08 7.60
CA LEU A 98 9.39 -0.10 6.23
C LEU A 98 8.90 -1.53 6.02
N PHE A 99 7.66 -1.67 5.55
CA PHE A 99 7.05 -2.97 5.27
C PHE A 99 6.77 -3.08 3.76
N PRO A 100 7.71 -3.61 2.96
CA PRO A 100 7.48 -3.82 1.53
C PRO A 100 6.31 -4.77 1.29
N THR A 101 5.75 -4.71 0.10
CA THR A 101 4.63 -5.57 -0.30
C THR A 101 5.07 -7.04 -0.35
N LEU A 102 4.28 -7.93 0.26
CA LEU A 102 4.50 -9.37 0.19
C LEU A 102 4.18 -9.88 -1.22
N LEU A 103 5.20 -10.22 -1.98
CA LEU A 103 5.15 -10.75 -3.34
C LEU A 103 5.74 -12.17 -3.40
N ASP A 104 5.67 -12.82 -4.57
CA ASP A 104 6.31 -14.12 -4.79
C ASP A 104 7.84 -14.02 -4.64
N ASP A 105 8.42 -12.94 -5.16
CA ASP A 105 9.81 -12.57 -4.87
C ASP A 105 9.89 -11.78 -3.56
N GLN A 106 10.54 -12.36 -2.56
CA GLN A 106 10.70 -11.80 -1.23
C GLN A 106 12.07 -11.17 -0.99
N SER A 107 12.92 -11.14 -2.00
CA SER A 107 14.29 -10.58 -1.92
C SER A 107 14.32 -9.11 -1.51
N ARG A 108 13.25 -8.38 -1.80
CA ARG A 108 13.12 -6.97 -1.43
C ARG A 108 13.23 -6.72 0.07
N LEU A 109 12.60 -7.57 0.89
CA LEU A 109 12.72 -7.45 2.34
C LEU A 109 14.15 -7.76 2.80
N GLU A 110 14.77 -8.82 2.27
CA GLU A 110 16.14 -9.22 2.61
C GLU A 110 17.15 -8.12 2.26
N GLU A 111 16.95 -7.45 1.11
CA GLU A 111 17.74 -6.29 0.70
C GLU A 111 17.63 -5.15 1.71
N LEU A 112 16.40 -4.76 2.08
CA LEU A 112 16.16 -3.67 3.04
C LEU A 112 16.67 -4.02 4.45
N GLN A 113 16.49 -5.27 4.90
CA GLN A 113 17.04 -5.76 6.17
C GLN A 113 18.55 -5.67 6.21
N THR A 114 19.22 -6.07 5.12
CA THR A 114 20.68 -5.97 5.00
C THR A 114 21.13 -4.51 5.00
N ARG A 115 20.47 -3.66 4.23
CA ARG A 115 20.78 -2.22 4.12
C ARG A 115 20.64 -1.50 5.46
N TYR A 116 19.63 -1.83 6.24
CA TYR A 116 19.30 -1.15 7.48
C TYR A 116 19.69 -1.92 8.75
N ALA A 117 20.49 -2.98 8.65
CA ALA A 117 20.87 -3.85 9.78
C ALA A 117 21.40 -3.09 11.01
N ASN A 118 22.14 -2.01 10.79
CA ASN A 118 22.73 -1.18 11.86
C ASN A 118 22.23 0.27 11.83
N ASN A 119 21.07 0.51 11.22
CA ASN A 119 20.51 1.85 11.10
C ASN A 119 19.61 2.17 12.30
N ALA A 120 19.87 3.28 13.00
CA ALA A 120 19.11 3.68 14.19
C ALA A 120 17.72 4.27 13.85
N LEU A 121 17.52 4.72 12.61
CA LEU A 121 16.30 5.43 12.19
C LEU A 121 15.44 4.61 11.20
N LEU A 122 16.05 3.72 10.42
CA LEU A 122 15.37 2.92 9.42
C LEU A 122 15.51 1.43 9.72
N SER A 123 14.44 0.68 9.50
CA SER A 123 14.43 -0.79 9.56
C SER A 123 13.37 -1.38 8.64
N ALA A 124 13.47 -2.65 8.33
CA ALA A 124 12.49 -3.40 7.55
C ALA A 124 12.13 -4.70 8.31
N PRO A 125 11.17 -4.65 9.26
CA PRO A 125 10.92 -5.78 10.15
C PRO A 125 10.10 -6.90 9.51
N GLY A 126 9.36 -6.65 8.43
CA GLY A 126 8.49 -7.64 7.81
C GLY A 126 7.81 -7.10 6.55
N PHE A 127 6.79 -7.84 6.10
CA PHE A 127 5.99 -7.52 4.92
C PHE A 127 4.64 -6.92 5.26
N LYS A 128 4.02 -6.28 4.27
CA LYS A 128 2.61 -5.90 4.25
C LYS A 128 1.92 -6.48 3.03
N GLN A 129 0.70 -6.97 3.21
CA GLN A 129 -0.18 -7.30 2.10
C GLN A 129 -1.62 -6.95 2.46
N PHE A 130 -2.39 -6.52 1.46
CA PHE A 130 -3.82 -6.34 1.57
C PHE A 130 -4.50 -7.64 1.16
N PHE A 131 -5.28 -8.21 2.07
CA PHE A 131 -6.04 -9.43 1.80
C PHE A 131 -7.47 -9.12 1.36
N ASP A 132 -8.02 -8.05 1.86
CA ASP A 132 -9.34 -7.52 1.53
C ASP A 132 -9.33 -5.99 1.57
N GLY A 133 -10.49 -5.37 1.48
CA GLY A 133 -10.65 -3.92 1.52
C GLY A 133 -11.02 -3.38 2.90
N VAL A 134 -11.88 -2.35 2.94
CA VAL A 134 -12.30 -1.65 4.16
C VAL A 134 -13.82 -1.70 4.33
N SER A 135 -14.27 -1.80 5.59
CA SER A 135 -15.70 -1.93 5.92
C SER A 135 -16.52 -0.69 5.57
N SER A 136 -15.94 0.50 5.71
CA SER A 136 -16.63 1.77 5.37
C SER A 136 -17.00 1.87 3.90
N GLU A 137 -16.32 1.11 3.04
CA GLU A 137 -16.56 1.08 1.59
C GLU A 137 -17.19 -0.23 1.11
N HIS A 138 -17.65 -1.07 2.02
CA HIS A 138 -18.20 -2.40 1.75
C HIS A 138 -17.26 -3.28 0.90
N THR A 139 -15.96 -3.14 1.10
CA THR A 139 -14.94 -3.92 0.40
C THR A 139 -14.18 -4.88 1.31
N ALA A 140 -14.29 -4.73 2.65
CA ALA A 140 -13.81 -5.75 3.58
C ALA A 140 -14.61 -7.05 3.40
N TYR A 141 -13.92 -8.19 3.37
CA TYR A 141 -14.56 -9.50 3.14
C TYR A 141 -15.12 -10.06 4.43
N LEU A 142 -16.44 -10.16 4.51
CA LEU A 142 -17.18 -10.63 5.68
C LEU A 142 -17.71 -12.04 5.47
N THR A 143 -17.91 -12.78 6.56
CA THR A 143 -18.55 -14.11 6.55
C THR A 143 -20.05 -14.02 6.25
N GLU A 144 -20.69 -12.90 6.61
CA GLU A 144 -22.10 -12.62 6.36
C GLU A 144 -22.23 -11.32 5.55
N PRO A 145 -23.32 -11.16 4.79
CA PRO A 145 -23.57 -9.92 4.06
C PRO A 145 -23.62 -8.69 4.99
N TYR A 146 -23.22 -7.56 4.47
CA TYR A 146 -23.41 -6.27 5.15
C TYR A 146 -24.87 -6.04 5.50
N THR A 147 -25.16 -5.40 6.62
CA THR A 147 -26.52 -5.08 7.07
C THR A 147 -27.18 -4.00 6.19
N ASN A 148 -26.35 -3.18 5.51
CA ASN A 148 -26.76 -2.16 4.53
C ASN A 148 -26.09 -2.44 3.18
N PRO A 149 -26.38 -3.58 2.52
CA PRO A 149 -25.65 -4.03 1.35
C PRO A 149 -25.88 -3.12 0.14
N ARG A 150 -24.86 -2.94 -0.70
CA ARG A 150 -24.97 -2.22 -1.98
C ARG A 150 -25.74 -3.02 -3.04
N PHE A 151 -25.72 -4.34 -2.91
CA PHE A 151 -26.45 -5.31 -3.73
C PHE A 151 -26.77 -6.57 -2.90
N PRO A 152 -27.76 -7.37 -3.27
CA PRO A 152 -28.09 -8.58 -2.53
C PRO A 152 -26.87 -9.52 -2.38
N GLY A 153 -26.58 -9.89 -1.13
CA GLY A 153 -25.44 -10.77 -0.82
C GLY A 153 -24.07 -10.10 -0.79
N ASP A 154 -24.01 -8.75 -0.73
CA ASP A 154 -22.75 -8.00 -0.63
C ASP A 154 -21.98 -8.39 0.64
N GLN A 155 -20.91 -9.13 0.47
CA GLN A 155 -19.98 -9.56 1.53
C GLN A 155 -18.59 -8.92 1.39
N GLY A 156 -18.43 -7.95 0.50
CA GLY A 156 -17.12 -7.43 0.13
C GLY A 156 -16.36 -8.41 -0.79
N ARG A 157 -15.03 -8.29 -0.80
CA ARG A 157 -14.20 -9.11 -1.68
C ARG A 157 -12.76 -9.24 -1.18
N LEU A 158 -12.14 -10.37 -1.50
CA LEU A 158 -10.69 -10.52 -1.36
C LEU A 158 -9.96 -9.78 -2.49
N THR A 159 -8.86 -9.11 -2.15
CA THR A 159 -7.94 -8.48 -3.13
C THR A 159 -6.92 -9.49 -3.66
N VAL A 160 -6.61 -10.50 -2.85
CA VAL A 160 -5.75 -11.64 -3.22
C VAL A 160 -6.51 -12.93 -2.95
N PRO A 161 -6.56 -13.89 -3.88
CA PRO A 161 -7.18 -15.19 -3.62
C PRO A 161 -6.60 -15.87 -2.38
N ALA A 162 -7.45 -16.49 -1.54
CA ALA A 162 -7.07 -17.06 -0.26
C ALA A 162 -5.90 -18.07 -0.37
N GLU A 163 -5.94 -18.97 -1.36
CA GLU A 163 -4.87 -19.94 -1.61
C GLU A 163 -3.54 -19.27 -1.98
N ARG A 164 -3.60 -18.17 -2.73
CA ARG A 164 -2.39 -17.40 -3.07
C ARG A 164 -1.84 -16.72 -1.83
N MET A 165 -2.68 -16.07 -1.01
CA MET A 165 -2.25 -15.45 0.24
C MET A 165 -1.62 -16.50 1.16
N ARG A 166 -2.23 -17.66 1.31
CA ARG A 166 -1.69 -18.76 2.10
C ARG A 166 -0.28 -19.17 1.65
N LYS A 167 -0.07 -19.31 0.34
CA LYS A 167 1.26 -19.64 -0.22
C LYS A 167 2.29 -18.57 0.09
N LEU A 168 1.96 -17.28 -0.10
CA LEU A 168 2.85 -16.15 0.18
C LEU A 168 3.26 -16.12 1.65
N VAL A 169 2.29 -16.25 2.57
CA VAL A 169 2.54 -16.22 4.02
C VAL A 169 3.39 -17.42 4.46
N LEU A 170 3.10 -18.62 3.96
CA LEU A 170 3.91 -19.80 4.29
C LEU A 170 5.35 -19.65 3.79
N ALA A 171 5.54 -19.16 2.57
CA ALA A 171 6.88 -18.94 2.02
C ALA A 171 7.66 -17.88 2.83
N ALA A 172 6.99 -16.83 3.32
CA ALA A 172 7.61 -15.85 4.20
C ALA A 172 7.98 -16.47 5.57
N ALA A 173 7.08 -17.23 6.17
CA ALA A 173 7.31 -17.90 7.45
C ALA A 173 8.46 -18.93 7.40
N GLU A 174 8.57 -19.69 6.30
CA GLU A 174 9.67 -20.63 6.07
C GLU A 174 11.05 -19.95 6.02
N ARG A 175 11.09 -18.67 5.62
CA ARG A 175 12.29 -17.83 5.61
C ARG A 175 12.51 -17.06 6.93
N GLY A 176 11.61 -17.22 7.91
CA GLY A 176 11.65 -16.51 9.18
C GLY A 176 11.21 -15.04 9.10
N HIS A 177 10.51 -14.65 8.03
CA HIS A 177 9.94 -13.31 7.89
C HIS A 177 8.57 -13.19 8.60
N THR A 178 8.24 -11.95 8.95
CA THR A 178 6.96 -11.59 9.60
C THR A 178 6.13 -10.67 8.71
#